data_fa960d618204f4baaac3919466937e9f
#
_entry.id   fa960d618204f4baaac3919466937e9f
#
_cell.length_a   1.000
_cell.length_b   1.000
_cell.length_c   1.000
_cell.angle_alpha   90.00
_cell.angle_beta   90.00
_cell.angle_gamma   90.00
#
_symmetry.space_group_name_H-M   'P 1'
#
loop_
_entity.id
_entity.type
_entity.pdbx_description
1 polymer ?
#
loop_
_entity_poly.entity_id
_entity_poly.type
_entity_poly.pdbx_seq_one_letter_code
_entity_poly.pdbx_strand_id
1 'polypeptide(L)'
;EGGRVPAGGEMPPVVTVGVPDTADLGRERPMMISTIERLSRAMPGTQFRLRVILSADGNAQLNIVKPDFMFAPSGADAIWQREGIESYRIATRKTASAKEAGKSVGSVLVTLKQREDLRDIADLKNQTIAAGLPDSVPGWLAVLGEVRKAGFDPDEFFASSEFLFEYYPEIIAALWGGKA
;
A
#
# COMPACT_ATOMS: atom_id res chain seq x y z
N GLU A 1 -8.95 -9.74 -42.00
CA GLU A 1 -7.65 -10.29 -42.43
C GLU A 1 -6.99 -10.92 -41.21
N GLY A 2 -6.95 -12.25 -41.21
CA GLY A 2 -6.38 -13.07 -40.16
C GLY A 2 -4.87 -12.97 -40.17
N GLY A 3 -4.29 -12.37 -39.13
CA GLY A 3 -2.85 -12.36 -38.91
C GLY A 3 -2.32 -13.79 -38.78
N ARG A 4 -1.49 -14.22 -39.71
CA ARG A 4 -0.74 -15.46 -39.66
C ARG A 4 0.18 -15.44 -38.43
N VAL A 5 -0.04 -16.36 -37.50
CA VAL A 5 0.94 -16.69 -36.45
C VAL A 5 2.14 -17.28 -37.15
N PRO A 6 3.37 -16.79 -36.97
CA PRO A 6 4.57 -17.39 -37.54
C PRO A 6 4.74 -18.78 -36.94
N ALA A 7 4.82 -19.81 -37.78
CA ALA A 7 5.16 -21.17 -37.39
C ALA A 7 6.63 -21.19 -36.93
N GLY A 8 6.90 -21.54 -35.66
CA GLY A 8 8.23 -21.82 -35.14
C GLY A 8 8.95 -20.72 -34.37
N GLY A 9 8.25 -19.66 -33.94
CA GLY A 9 8.83 -18.63 -33.05
C GLY A 9 8.72 -19.04 -31.56
N GLU A 10 9.79 -18.88 -30.81
CA GLU A 10 9.73 -18.92 -29.35
C GLU A 10 8.63 -17.99 -28.85
N MET A 11 7.80 -18.47 -27.90
CA MET A 11 6.81 -17.59 -27.28
C MET A 11 7.52 -16.40 -26.63
N PRO A 12 6.99 -15.18 -26.80
CA PRO A 12 7.59 -14.02 -26.19
C PRO A 12 7.67 -14.21 -24.66
N PRO A 13 8.74 -13.76 -24.00
CA PRO A 13 8.87 -13.84 -22.56
C PRO A 13 7.67 -13.13 -21.90
N VAL A 14 7.11 -13.78 -20.89
CA VAL A 14 5.98 -13.26 -20.12
C VAL A 14 6.54 -12.63 -18.85
N VAL A 15 6.27 -11.34 -18.67
CA VAL A 15 6.62 -10.58 -17.46
C VAL A 15 5.35 -10.33 -16.64
N THR A 16 5.34 -10.79 -15.41
CA THR A 16 4.20 -10.66 -14.48
C THR A 16 4.41 -9.44 -13.59
N VAL A 17 3.44 -8.53 -13.61
CA VAL A 17 3.41 -7.35 -12.76
C VAL A 17 2.31 -7.54 -11.72
N GLY A 18 2.70 -7.65 -10.45
CA GLY A 18 1.80 -7.74 -9.32
C GLY A 18 1.31 -6.35 -8.87
N VAL A 19 0.07 -6.27 -8.43
CA VAL A 19 -0.51 -5.10 -7.76
C VAL A 19 -1.27 -5.58 -6.53
N PRO A 20 -1.18 -4.89 -5.38
CA PRO A 20 -1.96 -5.26 -4.22
C PRO A 20 -3.45 -5.03 -4.50
N ASP A 21 -4.28 -5.90 -3.94
CA ASP A 21 -5.71 -5.67 -3.86
C ASP A 21 -5.97 -4.64 -2.78
N THR A 22 -6.01 -3.39 -3.18
CA THR A 22 -6.46 -2.29 -2.32
C THR A 22 -7.90 -1.96 -2.68
N ALA A 23 -8.64 -1.45 -1.73
CA ALA A 23 -10.01 -1.01 -1.91
C ALA A 23 -10.24 -0.03 -3.06
N ASP A 24 -9.19 0.61 -3.52
CA ASP A 24 -9.23 1.52 -4.66
C ASP A 24 -8.90 0.84 -6.00
N LEU A 25 -9.05 -0.51 -6.08
CA LEU A 25 -8.86 -1.26 -7.33
C LEU A 25 -9.67 -0.69 -8.49
N GLY A 26 -10.87 -0.18 -8.22
CA GLY A 26 -11.72 0.47 -9.23
C GLY A 26 -11.02 1.65 -9.90
N ARG A 27 -10.20 2.38 -9.15
CA ARG A 27 -9.48 3.56 -9.62
C ARG A 27 -8.04 3.26 -10.06
N GLU A 28 -7.35 2.40 -9.33
CA GLU A 28 -5.96 2.07 -9.62
C GLU A 28 -5.80 1.09 -10.78
N ARG A 29 -6.71 0.13 -10.93
CA ARG A 29 -6.65 -0.87 -12.00
C ARG A 29 -6.59 -0.27 -13.42
N PRO A 30 -7.42 0.71 -13.80
CA PRO A 30 -7.30 1.35 -15.12
C PRO A 30 -5.95 2.02 -15.36
N MET A 31 -5.37 2.65 -14.33
CA MET A 31 -4.03 3.25 -14.43
C MET A 31 -2.94 2.20 -14.61
N MET A 32 -3.06 1.06 -13.92
CA MET A 32 -2.12 -0.05 -14.08
C MET A 32 -2.22 -0.68 -15.46
N ILE A 33 -3.44 -0.88 -15.98
CA ILE A 33 -3.67 -1.37 -17.35
C ILE A 33 -3.00 -0.43 -18.36
N SER A 34 -3.22 0.88 -18.23
CA SER A 34 -2.57 1.88 -19.10
C SER A 34 -1.04 1.80 -19.03
N THR A 35 -0.48 1.56 -17.85
CA THR A 35 0.97 1.37 -17.67
C THR A 35 1.45 0.11 -18.38
N ILE A 36 0.75 -1.01 -18.22
CA ILE A 36 1.06 -2.29 -18.90
C ILE A 36 1.01 -2.12 -20.43
N GLU A 37 0.00 -1.43 -20.94
CA GLU A 37 -0.10 -1.15 -22.38
C GLU A 37 1.05 -0.29 -22.91
N ARG A 38 1.52 0.68 -22.13
CA ARG A 38 2.69 1.50 -22.48
C ARG A 38 3.98 0.68 -22.49
N LEU A 39 4.16 -0.20 -21.49
CA LEU A 39 5.29 -1.13 -21.45
C LEU A 39 5.26 -2.07 -22.65
N SER A 40 4.10 -2.65 -22.98
CA SER A 40 3.95 -3.54 -24.13
C SER A 40 4.26 -2.86 -25.47
N ARG A 41 3.91 -1.57 -25.60
CA ARG A 41 4.29 -0.77 -26.78
C ARG A 41 5.79 -0.46 -26.83
N ALA A 42 6.41 -0.21 -25.69
CA ALA A 42 7.83 0.08 -25.60
C ALA A 42 8.72 -1.17 -25.79
N MET A 43 8.16 -2.36 -25.49
CA MET A 43 8.88 -3.64 -25.55
C MET A 43 8.07 -4.68 -26.33
N PRO A 44 7.93 -4.54 -27.66
CA PRO A 44 7.02 -5.35 -28.49
C PRO A 44 7.36 -6.87 -28.51
N GLY A 45 8.54 -7.27 -28.05
CA GLY A 45 8.94 -8.67 -27.89
C GLY A 45 8.61 -9.26 -26.51
N THR A 46 7.89 -8.54 -25.65
CA THR A 46 7.60 -8.98 -24.29
C THR A 46 6.10 -8.91 -24.00
N GLN A 47 5.54 -9.98 -23.42
CA GLN A 47 4.15 -9.98 -22.97
C GLN A 47 4.10 -9.60 -21.50
N PHE A 48 3.43 -8.49 -21.15
CA PHE A 48 3.19 -8.10 -19.77
C PHE A 48 1.82 -8.58 -19.29
N ARG A 49 1.77 -9.14 -18.07
CA ARG A 49 0.55 -9.62 -17.42
C ARG A 49 0.38 -8.96 -16.06
N LEU A 50 -0.78 -8.36 -15.83
CA LEU A 50 -1.16 -7.85 -14.52
C LEU A 50 -1.72 -8.98 -13.65
N ARG A 51 -1.27 -9.06 -12.40
CA ARG A 51 -1.80 -9.96 -11.38
C ARG A 51 -2.17 -9.17 -10.14
N VAL A 52 -3.39 -9.38 -9.65
CA VAL A 52 -3.83 -8.83 -8.36
C VAL A 52 -3.35 -9.78 -7.26
N ILE A 53 -2.72 -9.21 -6.24
CA ILE A 53 -2.24 -9.92 -5.05
C ILE A 53 -3.17 -9.51 -3.90
N LEU A 54 -3.90 -10.46 -3.33
CA LEU A 54 -4.85 -10.17 -2.24
C LEU A 54 -4.09 -9.73 -0.98
N SER A 55 -4.51 -8.62 -0.40
CA SER A 55 -3.84 -8.03 0.78
C SER A 55 -3.92 -8.93 2.00
N ALA A 56 -5.05 -9.64 2.18
CA ALA A 56 -5.27 -10.53 3.32
C ALA A 56 -4.25 -11.69 3.39
N ASP A 57 -3.77 -12.14 2.22
CA ASP A 57 -2.84 -13.27 2.09
C ASP A 57 -1.53 -12.84 1.38
N GLY A 58 -1.19 -11.56 1.43
CA GLY A 58 -0.17 -10.94 0.57
C GLY A 58 1.13 -11.72 0.47
N ASN A 59 1.68 -12.14 1.60
CA ASN A 59 2.94 -12.89 1.64
C ASN A 59 2.81 -14.30 1.10
N ALA A 60 1.72 -15.00 1.43
CA ALA A 60 1.46 -16.33 0.89
C ALA A 60 1.27 -16.28 -0.63
N GLN A 61 0.52 -15.29 -1.11
CA GLN A 61 0.31 -15.11 -2.54
C GLN A 61 1.57 -14.67 -3.30
N LEU A 62 2.41 -13.81 -2.72
CA LEU A 62 3.70 -13.46 -3.32
C LEU A 62 4.59 -14.69 -3.53
N ASN A 63 4.61 -15.60 -2.56
CA ASN A 63 5.36 -16.85 -2.66
C ASN A 63 4.80 -17.81 -3.72
N ILE A 64 3.49 -17.76 -3.97
CA ILE A 64 2.82 -18.59 -4.99
C ILE A 64 2.93 -17.97 -6.38
N VAL A 65 2.56 -16.69 -6.50
CA VAL A 65 2.48 -16.00 -7.81
C VAL A 65 3.85 -15.61 -8.32
N LYS A 66 4.79 -15.28 -7.43
CA LYS A 66 6.17 -14.84 -7.73
C LYS A 66 6.20 -13.85 -8.89
N PRO A 67 5.58 -12.67 -8.76
CA PRO A 67 5.60 -11.69 -9.84
C PRO A 67 7.02 -11.20 -10.08
N ASP A 68 7.37 -10.94 -11.36
CA ASP A 68 8.69 -10.39 -11.72
C ASP A 68 8.85 -8.96 -11.22
N PHE A 69 7.76 -8.20 -11.21
CA PHE A 69 7.70 -6.84 -10.66
C PHE A 69 6.47 -6.68 -9.79
N MET A 70 6.59 -5.82 -8.80
CA MET A 70 5.49 -5.49 -7.89
C MET A 70 5.29 -3.98 -7.80
N PHE A 71 4.07 -3.52 -8.04
CA PHE A 71 3.63 -2.19 -7.62
C PHE A 71 3.14 -2.30 -6.18
N ALA A 72 3.81 -1.63 -5.25
CA ALA A 72 3.46 -1.73 -3.85
C ALA A 72 3.59 -0.37 -3.13
N PRO A 73 2.79 -0.14 -2.09
CA PRO A 73 3.08 0.91 -1.11
C PRO A 73 4.45 0.66 -0.47
N SER A 74 5.17 1.72 -0.13
CA SER A 74 6.50 1.62 0.48
C SER A 74 6.49 0.88 1.82
N GLY A 75 5.38 0.92 2.56
CA GLY A 75 5.19 0.16 3.79
C GLY A 75 5.14 -1.34 3.57
N ALA A 76 4.42 -1.78 2.54
CA ALA A 76 4.35 -3.20 2.17
C ALA A 76 5.73 -3.76 1.82
N ASP A 77 6.54 -3.03 1.04
CA ASP A 77 7.92 -3.41 0.72
C ASP A 77 8.78 -3.57 2.00
N ALA A 78 8.65 -2.66 2.97
CA ALA A 78 9.38 -2.75 4.22
C ALA A 78 8.98 -3.98 5.06
N ILE A 79 7.70 -4.33 5.06
CA ILE A 79 7.19 -5.54 5.74
C ILE A 79 7.72 -6.80 5.05
N TRP A 80 7.64 -6.87 3.72
CA TRP A 80 8.14 -8.01 2.95
C TRP A 80 9.62 -8.28 3.15
N GLN A 81 10.45 -7.23 3.17
CA GLN A 81 11.88 -7.37 3.46
C GLN A 81 12.13 -7.92 4.88
N ARG A 82 11.35 -7.46 5.87
CA ARG A 82 11.42 -7.99 7.24
C ARG A 82 11.03 -9.48 7.30
N GLU A 83 10.13 -9.92 6.45
CA GLU A 83 9.69 -11.32 6.35
C GLU A 83 10.55 -12.18 5.42
N GLY A 84 11.68 -11.64 4.94
CA GLY A 84 12.65 -12.37 4.14
C GLY A 84 12.32 -12.44 2.65
N ILE A 85 11.36 -11.64 2.17
CA ILE A 85 11.11 -11.51 0.74
C ILE A 85 12.11 -10.52 0.16
N GLU A 86 13.04 -11.02 -0.64
CA GLU A 86 14.01 -10.18 -1.33
C GLU A 86 13.34 -9.33 -2.40
N SER A 87 13.51 -8.02 -2.31
CA SER A 87 12.99 -7.06 -3.27
C SER A 87 13.97 -5.91 -3.50
N TYR A 88 13.95 -5.33 -4.71
CA TYR A 88 14.77 -4.18 -5.07
C TYR A 88 13.88 -3.06 -5.60
N ARG A 89 13.99 -1.88 -5.02
CA ARG A 89 13.26 -0.69 -5.48
C ARG A 89 13.89 -0.16 -6.75
N ILE A 90 13.16 -0.22 -7.85
CA ILE A 90 13.65 0.24 -9.16
C ILE A 90 13.08 1.60 -9.56
N ALA A 91 11.90 1.97 -9.06
CA ALA A 91 11.25 3.23 -9.36
C ALA A 91 10.22 3.62 -8.30
N THR A 92 9.93 4.90 -8.19
CA THR A 92 8.85 5.44 -7.35
C THR A 92 7.86 6.20 -8.23
N ARG A 93 6.57 5.87 -8.09
CA ARG A 93 5.51 6.58 -8.80
C ARG A 93 5.38 8.00 -8.25
N LYS A 94 5.47 8.99 -9.13
CA LYS A 94 5.15 10.37 -8.80
C LYS A 94 3.64 10.57 -8.95
N THR A 95 2.98 11.08 -7.92
CA THR A 95 1.57 11.52 -8.03
C THR A 95 1.51 12.90 -8.69
N ALA A 96 0.41 13.20 -9.40
CA ALA A 96 0.24 14.49 -10.10
C ALA A 96 0.28 15.70 -9.14
N SER A 97 -0.14 15.50 -7.88
CA SER A 97 -0.16 16.53 -6.84
C SER A 97 1.19 16.71 -6.12
N ALA A 98 2.13 15.80 -6.29
CA ALA A 98 3.41 15.85 -5.60
C ALA A 98 4.39 16.79 -6.32
N LYS A 99 4.88 17.82 -5.62
CA LYS A 99 5.97 18.67 -6.12
C LYS A 99 7.26 17.87 -6.29
N GLU A 100 7.51 16.94 -5.38
CA GLU A 100 8.66 16.02 -5.41
C GLU A 100 8.20 14.57 -5.23
N ALA A 101 8.80 13.66 -5.99
CA ALA A 101 8.51 12.23 -5.85
C ALA A 101 8.92 11.74 -4.45
N GLY A 102 8.02 11.03 -3.78
CA GLY A 102 8.32 10.37 -2.52
C GLY A 102 8.36 11.26 -1.27
N LYS A 103 8.03 12.55 -1.37
CA LYS A 103 8.09 13.48 -0.21
C LYS A 103 6.75 14.06 0.24
N SER A 104 5.63 13.61 -0.29
CA SER A 104 4.36 14.32 -0.14
C SER A 104 3.24 13.52 0.50
N VAL A 105 3.54 12.45 1.20
CA VAL A 105 2.53 11.69 1.94
C VAL A 105 2.83 11.81 3.42
N GLY A 106 1.91 12.45 4.15
CA GLY A 106 1.94 12.60 5.59
C GLY A 106 0.71 11.95 6.23
N SER A 107 0.75 11.82 7.55
CA SER A 107 -0.35 11.39 8.39
C SER A 107 -0.89 12.57 9.18
N VAL A 108 -2.17 12.50 9.51
CA VAL A 108 -2.81 13.41 10.46
C VAL A 108 -3.52 12.56 11.50
N LEU A 109 -3.21 12.81 12.78
CA LEU A 109 -3.99 12.31 13.89
C LEU A 109 -5.12 13.31 14.16
N VAL A 110 -6.34 12.79 14.28
CA VAL A 110 -7.52 13.60 14.57
C VAL A 110 -8.23 13.08 15.81
N THR A 111 -8.77 13.97 16.59
CA THR A 111 -9.60 13.65 17.76
C THR A 111 -10.86 14.52 17.78
N LEU A 112 -11.83 14.13 18.58
CA LEU A 112 -13.02 14.96 18.77
C LEU A 112 -12.64 16.24 19.52
N LYS A 113 -13.25 17.37 19.15
CA LYS A 113 -12.95 18.68 19.73
C LYS A 113 -13.13 18.72 21.25
N GLN A 114 -14.05 17.92 21.79
CA GLN A 114 -14.31 17.83 23.25
C GLN A 114 -13.23 17.03 24.01
N ARG A 115 -12.34 16.33 23.31
CA ARG A 115 -11.21 15.60 23.92
C ARG A 115 -10.01 16.55 24.11
N GLU A 116 -10.20 17.55 24.98
CA GLU A 116 -9.16 18.53 25.31
C GLU A 116 -7.97 17.93 26.08
N ASP A 117 -8.11 16.70 26.54
CA ASP A 117 -7.12 15.87 27.19
C ASP A 117 -6.10 15.27 26.22
N LEU A 118 -6.38 15.22 24.91
CA LEU A 118 -5.52 14.66 23.87
C LEU A 118 -4.88 15.77 23.04
N ARG A 119 -3.67 16.16 23.37
CA ARG A 119 -2.96 17.29 22.72
C ARG A 119 -1.67 16.90 22.04
N ASP A 120 -1.02 15.86 22.52
CA ASP A 120 0.22 15.35 21.97
C ASP A 120 0.26 13.82 21.94
N ILE A 121 1.36 13.25 21.43
CA ILE A 121 1.51 11.80 21.29
C ILE A 121 1.45 11.10 22.65
N ALA A 122 1.99 11.67 23.70
CA ALA A 122 2.02 11.03 25.01
C ALA A 122 0.62 10.82 25.61
N ASP A 123 -0.31 11.71 25.31
CA ASP A 123 -1.70 11.63 25.76
C ASP A 123 -2.48 10.48 25.12
N LEU A 124 -1.97 9.95 23.98
CA LEU A 124 -2.61 8.83 23.28
C LEU A 124 -2.29 7.48 23.90
N LYS A 125 -1.41 7.43 24.92
CA LYS A 125 -1.09 6.18 25.58
C LYS A 125 -2.35 5.55 26.21
N ASN A 126 -2.52 4.25 25.95
CA ASN A 126 -3.70 3.48 26.38
C ASN A 126 -5.03 3.96 25.78
N GLN A 127 -5.02 4.77 24.73
CA GLN A 127 -6.23 5.08 23.96
C GLN A 127 -6.48 4.04 22.88
N THR A 128 -7.72 3.92 22.43
CA THR A 128 -8.08 3.17 21.22
C THR A 128 -7.87 4.06 20.01
N ILE A 129 -7.32 3.49 18.93
CA ILE A 129 -7.11 4.22 17.69
C ILE A 129 -7.78 3.49 16.51
N ALA A 130 -8.48 4.24 15.66
CA ALA A 130 -8.89 3.79 14.35
C ALA A 130 -7.84 4.21 13.31
N ALA A 131 -7.35 3.29 12.54
CA ALA A 131 -6.25 3.48 11.61
C ALA A 131 -6.55 2.89 10.23
N GLY A 132 -5.76 3.28 9.23
CA GLY A 132 -5.75 2.64 7.93
C GLY A 132 -5.09 1.26 7.97
N LEU A 133 -4.73 0.74 6.79
CA LEU A 133 -4.08 -0.57 6.69
C LEU A 133 -2.79 -0.64 7.52
N PRO A 134 -2.47 -1.79 8.14
CA PRO A 134 -1.26 -1.96 8.96
C PRO A 134 0.06 -1.70 8.21
N ASP A 135 0.08 -1.91 6.89
CA ASP A 135 1.21 -1.66 5.99
C ASP A 135 1.20 -0.27 5.36
N SER A 136 0.19 0.54 5.66
CA SER A 136 0.07 1.90 5.14
C SER A 136 1.00 2.85 5.88
N VAL A 137 1.94 3.47 5.16
CA VAL A 137 2.80 4.50 5.75
C VAL A 137 1.95 5.67 6.29
N PRO A 138 1.06 6.32 5.52
CA PRO A 138 0.28 7.42 6.05
C PRO A 138 -0.84 6.96 7.01
N GLY A 139 -1.35 5.74 6.85
CA GLY A 139 -2.47 5.24 7.64
C GLY A 139 -2.08 4.69 9.01
N TRP A 140 -0.83 4.22 9.17
CA TRP A 140 -0.40 3.57 10.41
C TRP A 140 1.08 3.74 10.73
N LEU A 141 2.00 3.37 9.82
CA LEU A 141 3.42 3.27 10.15
C LEU A 141 4.06 4.61 10.56
N ALA A 142 3.57 5.73 10.01
CA ALA A 142 4.04 7.05 10.40
C ALA A 142 3.65 7.38 11.85
N VAL A 143 2.47 6.97 12.29
CA VAL A 143 2.03 7.14 13.69
C VAL A 143 2.94 6.35 14.64
N LEU A 144 3.21 5.07 14.33
CA LEU A 144 4.16 4.27 15.11
C LEU A 144 5.56 4.90 15.15
N GLY A 145 5.97 5.52 14.06
CA GLY A 145 7.23 6.28 13.99
C GLY A 145 7.26 7.46 14.97
N GLU A 146 6.19 8.22 15.08
CA GLU A 146 6.10 9.34 16.03
C GLU A 146 6.01 8.84 17.48
N VAL A 147 5.28 7.75 17.76
CA VAL A 147 5.25 7.10 19.08
C VAL A 147 6.66 6.70 19.52
N ARG A 148 7.43 6.07 18.61
CA ARG A 148 8.83 5.69 18.89
C ARG A 148 9.73 6.90 19.12
N LYS A 149 9.59 7.96 18.33
CA LYS A 149 10.35 9.21 18.52
C LYS A 149 10.04 9.88 19.86
N ALA A 150 8.81 9.75 20.35
CA ALA A 150 8.41 10.22 21.68
C ALA A 150 8.94 9.34 22.83
N GLY A 151 9.66 8.25 22.52
CA GLY A 151 10.31 7.40 23.52
C GLY A 151 9.43 6.25 24.02
N PHE A 152 8.32 5.97 23.37
CA PHE A 152 7.44 4.86 23.74
C PHE A 152 7.65 3.62 22.84
N ASP A 153 7.29 2.46 23.38
CA ASP A 153 7.19 1.24 22.59
C ASP A 153 5.88 1.22 21.80
N PRO A 154 5.92 1.24 20.45
CA PRO A 154 4.71 1.25 19.65
C PRO A 154 3.82 0.01 19.82
N ASP A 155 4.41 -1.15 20.17
CA ASP A 155 3.70 -2.42 20.29
C ASP A 155 2.84 -2.48 21.57
N GLU A 156 3.17 -1.64 22.59
CA GLU A 156 2.47 -1.56 23.88
C GLU A 156 1.81 -0.20 24.12
N PHE A 157 1.78 0.68 23.12
CA PHE A 157 1.38 2.06 23.32
C PHE A 157 -0.13 2.26 23.35
N PHE A 158 -0.84 1.69 22.38
CA PHE A 158 -2.29 1.81 22.28
C PHE A 158 -2.99 0.68 23.04
N ALA A 159 -4.15 0.98 23.68
CA ALA A 159 -4.97 -0.06 24.29
C ALA A 159 -5.51 -1.04 23.23
N SER A 160 -5.91 -0.51 22.08
CA SER A 160 -6.33 -1.29 20.92
C SER A 160 -6.19 -0.48 19.64
N SER A 161 -6.08 -1.18 18.51
CA SER A 161 -6.04 -0.59 17.17
C SER A 161 -7.11 -1.25 16.31
N GLU A 162 -8.05 -0.44 15.79
CA GLU A 162 -9.06 -0.88 14.83
C GLU A 162 -8.60 -0.48 13.43
N PHE A 163 -8.31 -1.47 12.58
CA PHE A 163 -7.89 -1.23 11.20
C PHE A 163 -9.10 -1.22 10.28
N LEU A 164 -9.38 -0.04 9.71
CA LEU A 164 -10.48 0.19 8.79
C LEU A 164 -9.92 0.25 7.37
N PHE A 165 -10.18 -0.80 6.63
CA PHE A 165 -9.43 -1.18 5.41
C PHE A 165 -9.52 -0.18 4.28
N GLU A 166 -10.50 0.74 4.23
CA GLU A 166 -10.77 1.31 2.93
C GLU A 166 -11.01 2.81 2.86
N TYR A 167 -11.58 3.44 3.87
CA TYR A 167 -12.05 4.80 3.67
C TYR A 167 -11.85 5.68 4.90
N TYR A 168 -11.26 6.85 4.68
CA TYR A 168 -11.27 7.93 5.67
C TYR A 168 -12.66 8.20 6.28
N PRO A 169 -13.79 8.11 5.52
CA PRO A 169 -15.12 8.20 6.13
C PRO A 169 -15.40 7.17 7.22
N GLU A 170 -14.89 5.95 7.12
CA GLU A 170 -15.09 4.93 8.15
C GLU A 170 -14.28 5.21 9.41
N ILE A 171 -13.04 5.69 9.25
CA ILE A 171 -12.22 6.16 10.37
C ILE A 171 -12.91 7.31 11.10
N ILE A 172 -13.46 8.28 10.37
CA ILE A 172 -14.22 9.40 10.94
C ILE A 172 -15.50 8.90 11.61
N ALA A 173 -16.20 7.93 11.01
CA ALA A 173 -17.41 7.34 11.60
C ALA A 173 -17.10 6.57 12.90
N ALA A 174 -15.97 5.84 12.96
CA ALA A 174 -15.51 5.15 14.16
C ALA A 174 -15.23 6.16 15.30
N LEU A 175 -14.55 7.26 14.97
CA LEU A 175 -14.27 8.34 15.92
C LEU A 175 -15.57 8.97 16.46
N TRP A 176 -16.54 9.29 15.60
CA TRP A 176 -17.83 9.85 16.02
C TRP A 176 -18.70 8.86 16.78
N GLY A 177 -18.60 7.59 16.46
CA GLY A 177 -19.31 6.51 17.13
C GLY A 177 -18.72 6.11 18.49
N GLY A 178 -17.62 6.75 18.92
CA GLY A 178 -16.95 6.46 20.19
C GLY A 178 -16.24 5.11 20.21
N LYS A 179 -15.84 4.59 19.06
CA LYS A 179 -15.10 3.34 18.92
C LYS A 179 -13.58 3.57 18.94
N ALA A 180 -13.16 4.81 18.78
CA ALA A 180 -11.76 5.24 18.81
C ALA A 180 -11.63 6.64 19.43
#